data_871b3174a0806da0f7d905791d73092e
#
_entry.id   871b3174a0806da0f7d905791d73092e
#
_cell.length_a   1.000
_cell.length_b   1.000
_cell.length_c   1.000
_cell.angle_alpha   90.00
_cell.angle_beta   90.00
_cell.angle_gamma   90.00
#
_symmetry.space_group_name_H-M   'P 1'
#
loop_
_entity.id
_entity.type
_entity.pdbx_description
1 polymer ?
#
loop_
_entity_poly.entity_id
_entity_poly.type
_entity_poly.pdbx_seq_one_letter_code
_entity_poly.pdbx_strand_id
1 'polypeptide(L)'
;MVSPLDDLITREDIVEVAVSEALVFDDEDRISILQAMRSIDVQASPGSGKTTLVAAKLILLARKWPYKDRGICVLSHTNVAKDEIIERLVASRYPEAKRLLSYPHFIGTIQEFVGKYAAFPFLRSKGVEIRQVDTDTCVQMLYSKLTNTTRTYVDNKNNYSNILYDFKLKIIDGRLEIKVPTFPKGSISKSFKELRKSKLELICNGFFFFRDVYTFAELALVSSETSLSALQVRFPCVFLDEMQDTQKFQDDLLRKIFSVDDGRLIVQRFGDPDQAIFHGSGGEKPNESFNAKTTSDMDFVVNKSHRFDGSIAAKTKAFSLSSVPLETEQSEKKVAELLAHASKA
;
A
#
# COMPACT_ATOMS: atom_id res chain seq x y z
N MET A 1 -16.77 -14.53 21.95
CA MET A 1 -15.44 -14.70 22.59
C MET A 1 -14.68 -13.43 22.35
N VAL A 2 -14.13 -12.82 23.40
CA VAL A 2 -13.25 -11.63 23.31
C VAL A 2 -11.99 -12.04 22.52
N SER A 3 -11.59 -11.26 21.54
CA SER A 3 -10.35 -11.53 20.80
C SER A 3 -9.14 -11.35 21.71
N PRO A 4 -8.08 -12.19 21.61
CA PRO A 4 -6.84 -11.94 22.36
C PRO A 4 -6.16 -10.60 22.01
N LEU A 5 -6.65 -9.92 20.99
CA LEU A 5 -6.18 -8.61 20.56
C LEU A 5 -7.01 -7.45 21.14
N ASP A 6 -8.20 -7.71 21.68
CA ASP A 6 -9.02 -6.67 22.30
C ASP A 6 -8.29 -6.11 23.53
N ASP A 7 -8.30 -4.79 23.66
CA ASP A 7 -7.65 -4.03 24.76
C ASP A 7 -6.16 -4.36 25.00
N LEU A 8 -5.46 -4.80 23.96
CA LEU A 8 -4.06 -5.22 24.04
C LEU A 8 -3.12 -4.08 24.44
N ILE A 9 -3.41 -2.84 24.04
CA ILE A 9 -2.57 -1.65 24.24
C ILE A 9 -3.28 -0.71 25.21
N THR A 10 -2.65 -0.46 26.37
CA THR A 10 -3.15 0.50 27.37
C THR A 10 -2.54 1.88 27.17
N ARG A 11 -3.08 2.89 27.84
CA ARG A 11 -2.53 4.26 27.83
C ARG A 11 -1.16 4.32 28.49
N GLU A 12 -0.94 3.52 29.53
CA GLU A 12 0.34 3.40 30.23
C GLU A 12 1.44 2.86 29.30
N ASP A 13 1.11 1.86 28.46
CA ASP A 13 2.05 1.34 27.45
C ASP A 13 2.46 2.42 26.45
N ILE A 14 1.52 3.26 26.03
CA ILE A 14 1.78 4.35 25.08
C ILE A 14 2.72 5.37 25.71
N VAL A 15 2.47 5.75 26.98
CA VAL A 15 3.32 6.70 27.71
C VAL A 15 4.73 6.12 27.88
N GLU A 16 4.86 4.84 28.24
CA GLU A 16 6.16 4.17 28.39
C GLU A 16 6.95 4.18 27.07
N VAL A 17 6.31 3.81 25.95
CA VAL A 17 6.95 3.81 24.63
C VAL A 17 7.28 5.22 24.19
N ALA A 18 6.38 6.19 24.39
CA ALA A 18 6.63 7.59 24.05
C ALA A 18 7.89 8.14 24.75
N VAL A 19 8.00 7.92 26.06
CA VAL A 19 9.18 8.35 26.83
C VAL A 19 10.45 7.63 26.36
N SER A 20 10.37 6.30 26.18
CA SER A 20 11.53 5.51 25.78
C SER A 20 12.04 5.88 24.38
N GLU A 21 11.14 6.06 23.42
CA GLU A 21 11.48 6.37 22.02
C GLU A 21 11.62 7.88 21.75
N ALA A 22 11.50 8.73 22.79
CA ALA A 22 11.51 10.19 22.68
C ALA A 22 10.45 10.72 21.70
N LEU A 23 9.24 10.15 21.75
CA LEU A 23 8.08 10.52 20.94
C LEU A 23 7.10 11.35 21.76
N VAL A 24 6.33 12.18 21.08
CA VAL A 24 5.27 12.99 21.69
C VAL A 24 3.94 12.63 21.06
N PHE A 25 2.99 12.18 21.90
CA PHE A 25 1.60 11.93 21.52
C PHE A 25 0.73 12.82 22.38
N ASP A 26 0.52 14.06 21.94
CA ASP A 26 -0.10 15.14 22.68
C ASP A 26 -1.60 15.35 22.39
N ASP A 27 -2.15 14.55 21.47
CA ASP A 27 -3.57 14.57 21.11
C ASP A 27 -4.26 13.22 21.33
N GLU A 28 -5.55 13.28 21.63
CA GLU A 28 -6.37 12.10 21.91
C GLU A 28 -6.58 11.22 20.66
N ASP A 29 -6.53 11.79 19.45
CA ASP A 29 -6.69 11.02 18.22
C ASP A 29 -5.50 10.07 18.03
N ARG A 30 -4.26 10.54 18.23
CA ARG A 30 -3.07 9.68 18.16
C ARG A 30 -3.12 8.58 19.22
N ILE A 31 -3.51 8.91 20.45
CA ILE A 31 -3.65 7.92 21.52
C ILE A 31 -4.71 6.89 21.16
N SER A 32 -5.86 7.34 20.68
CA SER A 32 -6.96 6.46 20.24
C SER A 32 -6.57 5.55 19.08
N ILE A 33 -5.81 6.06 18.09
CA ILE A 33 -5.26 5.25 17.00
C ILE A 33 -4.30 4.19 17.54
N LEU A 34 -3.41 4.55 18.48
CA LEU A 34 -2.47 3.62 19.08
C LEU A 34 -3.17 2.52 19.89
N GLN A 35 -4.28 2.83 20.56
CA GLN A 35 -5.08 1.86 21.29
C GLN A 35 -6.00 1.01 20.41
N ALA A 36 -6.45 1.54 19.27
CA ALA A 36 -7.46 0.87 18.44
C ALA A 36 -7.00 -0.52 17.96
N MET A 37 -7.69 -1.56 18.42
CA MET A 37 -7.51 -2.94 17.97
C MET A 37 -8.72 -3.38 17.11
N ARG A 38 -9.14 -2.51 16.19
CA ARG A 38 -10.19 -2.71 15.20
C ARG A 38 -9.74 -2.18 13.85
N SER A 39 -10.48 -2.51 12.82
CA SER A 39 -10.25 -1.92 11.49
C SER A 39 -10.59 -0.44 11.52
N ILE A 40 -9.68 0.38 10.98
CA ILE A 40 -9.80 1.84 10.92
C ILE A 40 -9.18 2.41 9.64
N ASP A 41 -9.72 3.54 9.22
CA ASP A 41 -9.15 4.40 8.20
C ASP A 41 -8.65 5.70 8.84
N VAL A 42 -7.38 6.00 8.63
CA VAL A 42 -6.71 7.17 9.20
C VAL A 42 -6.23 8.09 8.09
N GLN A 43 -6.77 9.31 8.08
CA GLN A 43 -6.20 10.40 7.29
C GLN A 43 -5.10 11.08 8.10
N ALA A 44 -3.91 11.19 7.53
CA ALA A 44 -2.78 11.81 8.19
C ALA A 44 -2.13 12.85 7.29
N SER A 45 -2.32 14.13 7.62
CA SER A 45 -1.80 15.26 6.83
C SER A 45 -0.27 15.24 6.69
N PRO A 46 0.29 15.95 5.68
CA PRO A 46 1.74 15.98 5.46
C PRO A 46 2.49 16.44 6.71
N GLY A 47 3.53 15.69 7.09
CA GLY A 47 4.35 16.03 8.25
C GLY A 47 3.68 15.80 9.62
N SER A 48 2.50 15.20 9.68
CA SER A 48 1.82 14.86 10.95
C SER A 48 2.46 13.69 11.71
N GLY A 49 3.50 13.05 11.15
CA GLY A 49 4.17 11.92 11.79
C GLY A 49 3.48 10.57 11.56
N LYS A 50 2.77 10.39 10.45
CA LYS A 50 2.10 9.13 10.07
C LYS A 50 3.01 7.91 10.25
N THR A 51 4.20 7.90 9.63
CA THR A 51 5.16 6.78 9.73
C THR A 51 5.64 6.57 11.17
N THR A 52 5.81 7.65 11.94
CA THR A 52 6.14 7.58 13.38
C THR A 52 5.01 6.91 14.17
N LEU A 53 3.77 7.26 13.88
CA LEU A 53 2.58 6.69 14.54
C LEU A 53 2.45 5.21 14.23
N VAL A 54 2.61 4.81 12.96
CA VAL A 54 2.60 3.41 12.54
C VAL A 54 3.73 2.63 13.23
N ALA A 55 4.96 3.16 13.23
CA ALA A 55 6.10 2.51 13.88
C ALA A 55 5.90 2.36 15.39
N ALA A 56 5.41 3.39 16.08
CA ALA A 56 5.11 3.33 17.51
C ALA A 56 4.06 2.25 17.82
N LYS A 57 3.00 2.17 17.03
CA LYS A 57 2.00 1.12 17.16
C LYS A 57 2.58 -0.27 16.94
N LEU A 58 3.46 -0.43 15.96
CA LEU A 58 4.16 -1.70 15.72
C LEU A 58 5.07 -2.09 16.89
N ILE A 59 5.78 -1.14 17.50
CA ILE A 59 6.59 -1.37 18.70
C ILE A 59 5.72 -1.83 19.89
N LEU A 60 4.59 -1.15 20.12
CA LEU A 60 3.61 -1.54 21.14
C LEU A 60 3.10 -2.96 20.93
N LEU A 61 2.71 -3.29 19.70
CA LEU A 61 2.24 -4.62 19.33
C LEU A 61 3.34 -5.68 19.47
N ALA A 62 4.58 -5.39 19.08
CA ALA A 62 5.68 -6.34 19.17
C ALA A 62 5.94 -6.80 20.61
N ARG A 63 5.78 -5.90 21.57
CA ARG A 63 5.93 -6.19 23.01
C ARG A 63 4.85 -7.11 23.57
N LYS A 64 3.63 -7.04 23.02
CA LYS A 64 2.45 -7.70 23.55
C LYS A 64 1.85 -8.75 22.61
N TRP A 65 2.47 -9.00 21.45
CA TRP A 65 1.92 -9.90 20.43
C TRP A 65 1.71 -11.31 20.98
N PRO A 66 0.47 -11.82 21.02
CA PRO A 66 0.16 -13.04 21.72
C PRO A 66 0.44 -14.33 20.94
N TYR A 67 0.66 -14.21 19.61
CA TYR A 67 0.78 -15.36 18.74
C TYR A 67 2.23 -15.68 18.38
N LYS A 68 2.56 -16.98 18.30
CA LYS A 68 3.87 -17.48 17.86
C LYS A 68 3.93 -17.79 16.36
N ASP A 69 2.80 -18.20 15.79
CA ASP A 69 2.64 -18.68 14.42
C ASP A 69 1.85 -17.73 13.52
N ARG A 70 1.23 -16.71 14.09
CA ARG A 70 0.51 -15.67 13.37
C ARG A 70 1.25 -14.36 13.45
N GLY A 71 1.33 -13.65 12.33
CA GLY A 71 2.11 -12.43 12.21
C GLY A 71 1.29 -11.17 11.99
N ILE A 72 1.92 -10.05 12.18
CA ILE A 72 1.47 -8.75 11.70
C ILE A 72 1.94 -8.62 10.27
N CYS A 73 1.08 -8.12 9.38
CA CYS A 73 1.41 -7.80 7.99
C CYS A 73 1.43 -6.28 7.82
N VAL A 74 2.55 -5.74 7.37
CA VAL A 74 2.69 -4.30 7.07
C VAL A 74 3.01 -4.16 5.59
N LEU A 75 2.16 -3.44 4.88
CA LEU A 75 2.28 -3.24 3.44
C LEU A 75 2.36 -1.75 3.13
N SER A 76 3.35 -1.38 2.33
CA SER A 76 3.48 -0.04 1.79
C SER A 76 3.46 -0.05 0.26
N HIS A 77 3.14 1.10 -0.34
CA HIS A 77 3.17 1.24 -1.79
C HIS A 77 4.60 1.28 -2.33
N THR A 78 5.54 1.90 -1.61
CA THR A 78 6.93 2.13 -2.04
C THR A 78 7.96 1.46 -1.15
N ASN A 79 9.15 1.17 -1.71
CA ASN A 79 10.29 0.70 -0.92
C ASN A 79 10.74 1.74 0.11
N VAL A 80 10.70 3.03 -0.24
CA VAL A 80 11.13 4.12 0.66
C VAL A 80 10.30 4.12 1.95
N ALA A 81 8.97 4.06 1.84
CA ALA A 81 8.10 4.02 3.02
C ALA A 81 8.28 2.73 3.83
N LYS A 82 8.43 1.58 3.16
CA LYS A 82 8.76 0.31 3.80
C LYS A 82 10.07 0.40 4.60
N ASP A 83 11.13 0.91 3.96
CA ASP A 83 12.46 0.98 4.54
C ASP A 83 12.50 1.95 5.73
N GLU A 84 11.76 3.07 5.69
CA GLU A 84 11.59 3.98 6.83
C GLU A 84 10.97 3.26 8.05
N ILE A 85 9.94 2.44 7.84
CA ILE A 85 9.35 1.64 8.92
C ILE A 85 10.39 0.66 9.50
N ILE A 86 11.11 -0.05 8.64
CA ILE A 86 12.14 -1.01 9.04
C ILE A 86 13.25 -0.32 9.85
N GLU A 87 13.75 0.81 9.39
CA GLU A 87 14.79 1.59 10.08
C GLU A 87 14.35 1.99 11.49
N ARG A 88 13.11 2.46 11.64
CA ARG A 88 12.56 2.82 12.95
C ARG A 88 12.46 1.61 13.89
N LEU A 89 12.03 0.46 13.40
CA LEU A 89 11.97 -0.77 14.18
C LEU A 89 13.36 -1.29 14.57
N VAL A 90 14.35 -1.16 13.70
CA VAL A 90 15.76 -1.51 13.98
C VAL A 90 16.38 -0.58 15.02
N ALA A 91 16.07 0.73 14.92
CA ALA A 91 16.58 1.75 15.82
C ALA A 91 15.88 1.77 17.19
N SER A 92 14.72 1.10 17.32
CA SER A 92 13.96 1.05 18.57
C SER A 92 14.77 0.51 19.72
N ARG A 93 14.55 1.10 20.91
CA ARG A 93 15.12 0.63 22.20
C ARG A 93 14.53 -0.69 22.67
N TYR A 94 13.39 -1.10 22.09
CA TYR A 94 12.73 -2.35 22.42
C TYR A 94 13.21 -3.48 21.49
N PRO A 95 13.92 -4.50 21.99
CA PRO A 95 14.43 -5.59 21.17
C PRO A 95 13.30 -6.41 20.50
N GLU A 96 12.11 -6.40 21.08
CA GLU A 96 10.92 -7.05 20.52
C GLU A 96 10.52 -6.47 19.17
N ALA A 97 10.76 -5.18 18.92
CA ALA A 97 10.46 -4.52 17.65
C ALA A 97 11.16 -5.22 16.47
N LYS A 98 12.39 -5.71 16.67
CA LYS A 98 13.16 -6.42 15.65
C LYS A 98 12.56 -7.79 15.27
N ARG A 99 11.74 -8.40 16.14
CA ARG A 99 11.04 -9.66 15.85
C ARG A 99 10.07 -9.51 14.69
N LEU A 100 9.51 -8.29 14.49
CA LEU A 100 8.60 -8.00 13.38
C LEU A 100 9.26 -8.14 12.00
N LEU A 101 10.60 -8.12 11.94
CA LEU A 101 11.36 -8.27 10.70
C LEU A 101 11.54 -9.74 10.26
N SER A 102 11.03 -10.67 11.04
CA SER A 102 11.18 -12.11 10.80
C SER A 102 9.83 -12.83 10.86
N TYR A 103 9.86 -14.12 10.49
CA TYR A 103 8.67 -14.99 10.65
C TYR A 103 8.15 -14.95 12.10
N PRO A 104 6.82 -14.91 12.30
CA PRO A 104 5.72 -15.03 11.35
C PRO A 104 5.27 -13.74 10.68
N HIS A 105 5.87 -12.60 11.02
CA HIS A 105 5.51 -11.28 10.53
C HIS A 105 5.93 -11.05 9.07
N PHE A 106 5.37 -10.03 8.46
CA PHE A 106 5.75 -9.59 7.14
C PHE A 106 5.71 -8.06 7.04
N ILE A 107 6.83 -7.45 6.67
CA ILE A 107 6.91 -6.03 6.31
C ILE A 107 7.47 -5.97 4.90
N GLY A 108 6.74 -5.34 3.99
CA GLY A 108 7.12 -5.29 2.58
C GLY A 108 6.25 -4.38 1.75
N THR A 109 6.52 -4.34 0.45
CA THR A 109 5.62 -3.68 -0.48
C THR A 109 4.41 -4.57 -0.81
N ILE A 110 3.33 -3.94 -1.29
CA ILE A 110 2.14 -4.68 -1.78
C ILE A 110 2.57 -5.68 -2.87
N GLN A 111 3.48 -5.27 -3.77
CA GLN A 111 4.00 -6.13 -4.84
C GLN A 111 4.75 -7.36 -4.29
N GLU A 112 5.62 -7.16 -3.30
CA GLU A 112 6.37 -8.24 -2.65
C GLU A 112 5.42 -9.23 -1.97
N PHE A 113 4.40 -8.74 -1.27
CA PHE A 113 3.40 -9.56 -0.61
C PHE A 113 2.61 -10.41 -1.59
N VAL A 114 2.04 -9.78 -2.62
CA VAL A 114 1.22 -10.43 -3.64
C VAL A 114 2.03 -11.48 -4.40
N GLY A 115 3.28 -11.14 -4.76
CA GLY A 115 4.21 -12.08 -5.37
C GLY A 115 4.48 -13.29 -4.48
N LYS A 116 4.92 -13.04 -3.25
CA LYS A 116 5.38 -14.06 -2.30
C LYS A 116 4.28 -15.04 -1.87
N TYR A 117 3.08 -14.54 -1.61
CA TYR A 117 2.03 -15.34 -0.97
C TYR A 117 0.91 -15.80 -1.91
N ALA A 118 0.82 -15.25 -3.12
CA ALA A 118 -0.23 -15.63 -4.06
C ALA A 118 0.33 -15.99 -5.45
N ALA A 119 0.89 -15.05 -6.20
CA ALA A 119 1.25 -15.26 -7.60
C ALA A 119 2.38 -16.27 -7.81
N PHE A 120 3.48 -16.14 -7.09
CA PHE A 120 4.66 -16.99 -7.34
C PHE A 120 4.47 -18.45 -6.92
N PRO A 121 3.83 -18.77 -5.78
CA PRO A 121 3.47 -20.16 -5.47
C PRO A 121 2.56 -20.77 -6.54
N PHE A 122 1.58 -20.02 -7.02
CA PHE A 122 0.68 -20.48 -8.08
C PHE A 122 1.44 -20.74 -9.39
N LEU A 123 2.26 -19.81 -9.85
CA LEU A 123 3.06 -19.97 -11.06
C LEU A 123 4.01 -21.17 -10.99
N ARG A 124 4.69 -21.34 -9.85
CA ARG A 124 5.57 -22.49 -9.61
C ARG A 124 4.80 -23.81 -9.62
N SER A 125 3.57 -23.85 -9.09
CA SER A 125 2.71 -25.04 -9.16
C SER A 125 2.32 -25.41 -10.60
N LYS A 126 2.42 -24.46 -11.53
CA LYS A 126 2.22 -24.65 -12.99
C LYS A 126 3.53 -24.88 -13.74
N GLY A 127 4.65 -25.06 -13.04
CA GLY A 127 5.95 -25.29 -13.66
C GLY A 127 6.62 -24.04 -14.24
N VAL A 128 6.16 -22.83 -13.88
CA VAL A 128 6.74 -21.59 -14.36
C VAL A 128 7.73 -21.06 -13.34
N GLU A 129 9.00 -20.93 -13.73
CA GLU A 129 10.04 -20.28 -12.96
C GLU A 129 9.88 -18.75 -13.03
N ILE A 130 10.10 -18.04 -11.92
CA ILE A 130 10.08 -16.59 -11.90
C ILE A 130 11.51 -16.09 -12.03
N ARG A 131 11.84 -15.43 -13.14
CA ARG A 131 13.17 -14.86 -13.40
C ARG A 131 13.21 -13.38 -13.13
N GLN A 132 12.21 -12.64 -13.65
CA GLN A 132 12.17 -11.20 -13.50
C GLN A 132 10.73 -10.67 -13.56
N VAL A 133 10.45 -9.69 -12.70
CA VAL A 133 9.21 -8.90 -12.72
C VAL A 133 9.61 -7.46 -12.97
N ASP A 134 9.54 -7.05 -14.21
CA ASP A 134 9.87 -5.69 -14.65
C ASP A 134 9.17 -5.36 -15.97
N THR A 135 8.32 -4.34 -15.95
CA THR A 135 7.50 -3.99 -17.10
C THR A 135 8.33 -3.46 -18.26
N ASP A 136 9.33 -2.60 -17.98
CA ASP A 136 10.14 -1.95 -19.01
C ASP A 136 11.01 -2.97 -19.74
N THR A 137 11.69 -3.83 -19.00
CA THR A 137 12.47 -4.95 -19.57
C THR A 137 11.57 -5.86 -20.42
N CYS A 138 10.40 -6.22 -19.91
CA CYS A 138 9.47 -7.08 -20.65
C CYS A 138 8.95 -6.41 -21.92
N VAL A 139 8.68 -5.11 -21.91
CA VAL A 139 8.27 -4.33 -23.09
C VAL A 139 9.39 -4.33 -24.15
N GLN A 140 10.63 -4.11 -23.76
CA GLN A 140 11.79 -4.16 -24.66
C GLN A 140 11.96 -5.56 -25.28
N MET A 141 11.85 -6.61 -24.45
CA MET A 141 11.90 -8.00 -24.94
C MET A 141 10.75 -8.33 -25.87
N LEU A 142 9.53 -7.87 -25.54
CA LEU A 142 8.36 -8.05 -26.39
C LEU A 142 8.57 -7.39 -27.76
N TYR A 143 9.01 -6.12 -27.78
CA TYR A 143 9.30 -5.38 -29.02
C TYR A 143 10.37 -6.06 -29.85
N SER A 144 11.46 -6.54 -29.26
CA SER A 144 12.56 -7.20 -29.96
C SER A 144 12.16 -8.48 -30.69
N LYS A 145 11.10 -9.16 -30.21
CA LYS A 145 10.56 -10.39 -30.81
C LYS A 145 9.62 -10.16 -31.97
N LEU A 146 9.16 -8.92 -32.24
CA LEU A 146 8.19 -8.61 -33.25
C LEU A 146 8.80 -8.63 -34.66
N THR A 147 8.03 -9.09 -35.64
CA THR A 147 8.36 -8.94 -37.06
C THR A 147 8.36 -7.47 -37.47
N ASN A 148 9.08 -7.15 -38.54
CA ASN A 148 9.14 -5.78 -39.07
C ASN A 148 7.74 -5.21 -39.37
N THR A 149 6.83 -6.02 -39.88
CA THR A 149 5.44 -5.59 -40.15
C THR A 149 4.72 -5.17 -38.87
N THR A 150 4.85 -5.95 -37.81
CA THR A 150 4.21 -5.64 -36.53
C THR A 150 4.91 -4.47 -35.83
N ARG A 151 6.25 -4.35 -35.93
CA ARG A 151 6.97 -3.17 -35.42
C ARG A 151 6.49 -1.90 -36.13
N THR A 152 6.46 -1.86 -37.45
CA THR A 152 5.95 -0.72 -38.19
C THR A 152 4.51 -0.37 -37.79
N TYR A 153 3.65 -1.37 -37.53
CA TYR A 153 2.29 -1.12 -37.05
C TYR A 153 2.30 -0.46 -35.65
N VAL A 154 3.13 -0.94 -34.74
CA VAL A 154 3.26 -0.39 -33.39
C VAL A 154 3.86 1.02 -33.44
N ASP A 155 4.91 1.22 -34.25
CA ASP A 155 5.64 2.50 -34.37
C ASP A 155 4.80 3.59 -35.04
N ASN A 156 3.96 3.24 -36.02
CA ASN A 156 3.07 4.17 -36.73
C ASN A 156 1.87 4.63 -35.88
N LYS A 157 1.60 3.98 -34.79
CA LYS A 157 0.66 4.48 -33.80
C LYS A 157 1.41 5.48 -32.93
N ASN A 158 1.04 6.77 -32.96
CA ASN A 158 1.64 7.87 -32.18
C ASN A 158 1.73 7.63 -30.66
N ASN A 159 1.30 6.47 -30.19
CA ASN A 159 1.33 6.00 -28.81
C ASN A 159 2.01 4.63 -28.71
N TYR A 160 3.08 4.41 -29.42
CA TYR A 160 3.86 3.16 -29.40
C TYR A 160 4.11 2.61 -27.99
N SER A 161 4.57 3.45 -27.07
CA SER A 161 4.82 3.05 -25.68
C SER A 161 3.55 2.54 -24.97
N ASN A 162 2.42 3.16 -25.24
CA ASN A 162 1.15 2.79 -24.59
C ASN A 162 0.63 1.43 -25.07
N ILE A 163 0.76 1.08 -26.37
CA ILE A 163 0.26 -0.20 -26.88
C ILE A 163 0.94 -1.37 -26.18
N LEU A 164 2.26 -1.35 -26.05
CA LEU A 164 2.99 -2.45 -25.43
C LEU A 164 2.79 -2.50 -23.93
N TYR A 165 2.75 -1.36 -23.25
CA TYR A 165 2.48 -1.26 -21.82
C TYR A 165 1.04 -1.67 -21.48
N ASP A 166 0.09 -1.42 -22.39
CA ASP A 166 -1.31 -1.83 -22.23
C ASP A 166 -1.55 -3.31 -22.57
N PHE A 167 -0.54 -4.02 -23.07
CA PHE A 167 -0.62 -5.43 -23.41
C PHE A 167 -0.51 -6.31 -22.15
N LYS A 168 -1.48 -6.12 -21.24
CA LYS A 168 -1.54 -6.73 -19.90
C LYS A 168 -2.50 -7.92 -19.90
N LEU A 169 -2.24 -8.88 -19.01
CA LEU A 169 -3.19 -9.95 -18.73
C LEU A 169 -4.37 -9.42 -17.91
N LYS A 170 -5.56 -9.96 -18.16
CA LYS A 170 -6.79 -9.71 -17.41
C LYS A 170 -7.56 -11.00 -17.22
N ILE A 171 -8.32 -11.09 -16.17
CA ILE A 171 -9.32 -12.16 -16.01
C ILE A 171 -10.65 -11.63 -16.53
N ILE A 172 -11.21 -12.33 -17.51
CA ILE A 172 -12.52 -12.04 -18.11
C ILE A 172 -13.31 -13.35 -18.05
N ASP A 173 -14.47 -13.34 -17.41
CA ASP A 173 -15.32 -14.52 -17.23
C ASP A 173 -14.54 -15.75 -16.71
N GLY A 174 -13.65 -15.52 -15.73
CA GLY A 174 -12.82 -16.56 -15.11
C GLY A 174 -11.68 -17.09 -15.98
N ARG A 175 -11.44 -16.51 -17.17
CA ARG A 175 -10.38 -16.91 -18.10
C ARG A 175 -9.30 -15.84 -18.21
N LEU A 176 -8.07 -16.30 -18.37
CA LEU A 176 -6.92 -15.41 -18.59
C LEU A 176 -6.92 -14.93 -20.06
N GLU A 177 -7.12 -13.65 -20.25
CA GLU A 177 -7.15 -13.01 -21.57
C GLU A 177 -6.23 -11.80 -21.63
N ILE A 178 -5.84 -11.44 -22.86
CA ILE A 178 -5.18 -10.17 -23.17
C ILE A 178 -6.20 -9.32 -23.94
N LYS A 179 -6.63 -8.22 -23.35
CA LYS A 179 -7.55 -7.28 -23.97
C LYS A 179 -6.90 -5.92 -24.09
N VAL A 180 -6.71 -5.45 -25.30
CA VAL A 180 -6.14 -4.14 -25.58
C VAL A 180 -7.14 -3.31 -26.39
N PRO A 181 -7.63 -2.18 -25.83
CA PRO A 181 -8.61 -1.33 -26.52
C PRO A 181 -8.14 -0.78 -27.87
N THR A 182 -6.81 -0.68 -28.05
CA THR A 182 -6.17 -0.06 -29.23
C THR A 182 -6.14 -0.94 -30.47
N PHE A 183 -6.57 -2.21 -30.39
CA PHE A 183 -6.68 -3.09 -31.55
C PHE A 183 -8.13 -3.18 -32.03
N PRO A 184 -8.54 -2.35 -33.02
CA PRO A 184 -9.95 -2.28 -33.47
C PRO A 184 -10.47 -3.62 -34.02
N LYS A 185 -9.58 -4.45 -34.60
CA LYS A 185 -9.91 -5.79 -35.10
C LYS A 185 -9.66 -6.90 -34.08
N GLY A 186 -9.29 -6.52 -32.83
CA GLY A 186 -9.10 -7.45 -31.70
C GLY A 186 -8.22 -8.66 -32.04
N SER A 187 -8.66 -9.84 -31.62
CA SER A 187 -7.94 -11.11 -31.75
C SER A 187 -7.73 -11.60 -33.21
N ILE A 188 -8.38 -10.98 -34.19
CA ILE A 188 -8.28 -11.38 -35.62
C ILE A 188 -7.01 -10.80 -36.27
N SER A 189 -6.50 -9.67 -35.75
CA SER A 189 -5.32 -9.00 -36.27
C SER A 189 -4.07 -9.90 -36.20
N LYS A 190 -3.27 -9.95 -37.28
CA LYS A 190 -1.99 -10.66 -37.27
C LYS A 190 -1.04 -10.13 -36.19
N SER A 191 -0.94 -8.81 -36.09
CA SER A 191 -0.10 -8.15 -35.09
C SER A 191 -0.54 -8.46 -33.64
N PHE A 192 -1.85 -8.53 -33.38
CA PHE A 192 -2.34 -8.96 -32.08
C PHE A 192 -1.96 -10.40 -31.76
N LYS A 193 -2.13 -11.33 -32.72
CA LYS A 193 -1.76 -12.74 -32.55
C LYS A 193 -0.27 -12.91 -32.25
N GLU A 194 0.57 -12.14 -32.97
CA GLU A 194 2.02 -12.14 -32.77
C GLU A 194 2.39 -11.61 -31.37
N LEU A 195 1.86 -10.44 -30.99
CA LEU A 195 2.06 -9.86 -29.65
C LEU A 195 1.60 -10.81 -28.54
N ARG A 196 0.43 -11.41 -28.71
CA ARG A 196 -0.11 -12.39 -27.76
C ARG A 196 0.83 -13.59 -27.61
N LYS A 197 1.29 -14.16 -28.72
CA LYS A 197 2.25 -15.28 -28.72
C LYS A 197 3.53 -14.89 -27.99
N SER A 198 4.14 -13.76 -28.35
CA SER A 198 5.38 -13.28 -27.72
C SER A 198 5.21 -12.99 -26.23
N LYS A 199 4.06 -12.43 -25.82
CA LYS A 199 3.74 -12.21 -24.41
C LYS A 199 3.65 -13.51 -23.63
N LEU A 200 2.96 -14.51 -24.15
CA LEU A 200 2.85 -15.82 -23.53
C LEU A 200 4.21 -16.53 -23.42
N GLU A 201 5.04 -16.41 -24.46
CA GLU A 201 6.41 -16.92 -24.41
C GLU A 201 7.26 -16.26 -23.33
N LEU A 202 7.14 -14.94 -23.14
CA LEU A 202 7.81 -14.23 -22.04
C LEU A 202 7.38 -14.78 -20.68
N ILE A 203 6.09 -14.96 -20.47
CA ILE A 203 5.53 -15.51 -19.24
C ILE A 203 6.04 -16.94 -19.00
N CYS A 204 5.99 -17.81 -20.01
CA CYS A 204 6.51 -19.18 -19.92
C CYS A 204 8.02 -19.21 -19.61
N ASN A 205 8.76 -18.18 -20.01
CA ASN A 205 10.19 -18.02 -19.72
C ASN A 205 10.46 -17.27 -18.42
N GLY A 206 9.43 -16.96 -17.61
CA GLY A 206 9.58 -16.38 -16.29
C GLY A 206 9.70 -14.85 -16.24
N PHE A 207 9.31 -14.15 -17.30
CA PHE A 207 9.32 -12.68 -17.39
C PHE A 207 7.90 -12.11 -17.30
N PHE A 208 7.68 -11.21 -16.35
CA PHE A 208 6.35 -10.70 -16.03
C PHE A 208 6.32 -9.17 -15.98
N PHE A 209 5.24 -8.57 -16.46
CA PHE A 209 4.90 -7.20 -16.12
C PHE A 209 4.47 -7.14 -14.65
N PHE A 210 4.67 -6.01 -14.00
CA PHE A 210 4.17 -5.80 -12.64
C PHE A 210 2.68 -6.12 -12.52
N ARG A 211 1.87 -5.67 -13.48
CA ARG A 211 0.43 -5.90 -13.50
C ARG A 211 0.05 -7.38 -13.63
N ASP A 212 0.84 -8.17 -14.37
CA ASP A 212 0.57 -9.58 -14.57
C ASP A 212 0.64 -10.38 -13.27
N VAL A 213 1.54 -9.98 -12.35
CA VAL A 213 1.67 -10.63 -11.03
C VAL A 213 0.36 -10.54 -10.23
N TYR A 214 -0.31 -9.38 -10.28
CA TYR A 214 -1.62 -9.22 -9.63
C TYR A 214 -2.70 -10.08 -10.30
N THR A 215 -2.67 -10.20 -11.62
CA THR A 215 -3.61 -11.05 -12.35
C THR A 215 -3.42 -12.53 -12.00
N PHE A 216 -2.19 -13.00 -11.88
CA PHE A 216 -1.90 -14.37 -11.43
C PHE A 216 -2.25 -14.59 -9.96
N ALA A 217 -2.06 -13.58 -9.11
CA ALA A 217 -2.49 -13.65 -7.71
C ALA A 217 -4.02 -13.77 -7.60
N GLU A 218 -4.75 -12.96 -8.36
CA GLU A 218 -6.21 -13.06 -8.40
C GLU A 218 -6.67 -14.44 -8.86
N LEU A 219 -6.05 -14.99 -9.90
CA LEU A 219 -6.34 -16.34 -10.39
C LEU A 219 -6.02 -17.41 -9.33
N ALA A 220 -4.91 -17.26 -8.61
CA ALA A 220 -4.52 -18.15 -7.52
C ALA A 220 -5.57 -18.19 -6.40
N LEU A 221 -6.07 -17.03 -6.00
CA LEU A 221 -7.06 -16.89 -4.92
C LEU A 221 -8.44 -17.43 -5.32
N VAL A 222 -8.85 -17.19 -6.57
CA VAL A 222 -10.11 -17.79 -7.11
C VAL A 222 -10.00 -19.31 -7.20
N SER A 223 -8.80 -19.84 -7.46
CA SER A 223 -8.57 -21.27 -7.61
C SER A 223 -8.47 -22.01 -6.27
N SER A 224 -8.34 -21.31 -5.13
CA SER A 224 -8.11 -21.93 -3.82
C SER A 224 -8.60 -21.06 -2.66
N GLU A 225 -9.81 -21.30 -2.21
CA GLU A 225 -10.37 -20.66 -0.99
C GLU A 225 -9.53 -21.00 0.25
N THR A 226 -8.93 -22.18 0.31
CA THR A 226 -8.05 -22.60 1.40
C THR A 226 -6.81 -21.68 1.50
N SER A 227 -6.24 -21.26 0.37
CA SER A 227 -5.10 -20.36 0.36
C SER A 227 -5.47 -18.97 0.89
N LEU A 228 -6.64 -18.48 0.57
CA LEU A 228 -7.18 -17.22 1.09
C LEU A 228 -7.36 -17.29 2.61
N SER A 229 -8.06 -18.31 3.09
CA SER A 229 -8.28 -18.50 4.53
C SER A 229 -6.98 -18.68 5.30
N ALA A 230 -5.98 -19.36 4.73
CA ALA A 230 -4.67 -19.51 5.35
C ALA A 230 -3.93 -18.16 5.51
N LEU A 231 -4.04 -17.25 4.53
CA LEU A 231 -3.46 -15.89 4.64
C LEU A 231 -4.16 -15.08 5.72
N GLN A 232 -5.47 -15.15 5.82
CA GLN A 232 -6.26 -14.45 6.83
C GLN A 232 -5.94 -14.96 8.25
N VAL A 233 -5.80 -16.27 8.43
CA VAL A 233 -5.39 -16.85 9.72
C VAL A 233 -3.96 -16.45 10.07
N ARG A 234 -3.06 -16.43 9.07
CA ARG A 234 -1.66 -16.08 9.29
C ARG A 234 -1.46 -14.62 9.69
N PHE A 235 -2.25 -13.70 9.13
CA PHE A 235 -2.11 -12.26 9.34
C PHE A 235 -3.39 -11.65 9.91
N PRO A 236 -3.68 -11.88 11.21
CA PRO A 236 -4.89 -11.33 11.84
C PRO A 236 -4.86 -9.81 12.02
N CYS A 237 -3.70 -9.17 11.84
CA CYS A 237 -3.54 -7.73 11.92
C CYS A 237 -2.72 -7.23 10.73
N VAL A 238 -3.29 -6.30 9.97
CA VAL A 238 -2.73 -5.78 8.71
C VAL A 238 -2.69 -4.26 8.77
N PHE A 239 -1.54 -3.69 8.43
CA PHE A 239 -1.32 -2.26 8.26
C PHE A 239 -1.07 -1.97 6.79
N LEU A 240 -1.81 -1.03 6.24
CA LEU A 240 -1.66 -0.56 4.87
C LEU A 240 -1.26 0.91 4.91
N ASP A 241 -0.05 1.22 4.49
CA ASP A 241 0.49 2.58 4.47
C ASP A 241 0.54 3.15 3.06
N GLU A 242 0.49 4.48 2.93
CA GLU A 242 0.43 5.22 1.67
C GLU A 242 -0.75 4.80 0.78
N MET A 243 -1.93 4.64 1.39
CA MET A 243 -3.12 4.16 0.69
C MET A 243 -3.56 5.06 -0.46
N GLN A 244 -3.27 6.36 -0.42
CA GLN A 244 -3.60 7.31 -1.48
C GLN A 244 -2.91 6.98 -2.81
N ASP A 245 -1.73 6.35 -2.77
CA ASP A 245 -0.97 5.99 -3.97
C ASP A 245 -1.33 4.61 -4.52
N THR A 246 -2.16 3.85 -3.80
CA THR A 246 -2.60 2.52 -4.21
C THR A 246 -3.54 2.61 -5.40
N GLN A 247 -3.33 1.77 -6.40
CA GLN A 247 -4.21 1.69 -7.56
C GLN A 247 -5.44 0.81 -7.26
N LYS A 248 -6.55 1.07 -7.98
CA LYS A 248 -7.82 0.35 -7.76
C LYS A 248 -7.64 -1.18 -7.75
N PHE A 249 -6.91 -1.75 -8.70
CA PHE A 249 -6.74 -3.20 -8.77
C PHE A 249 -5.94 -3.78 -7.62
N GLN A 250 -5.02 -3.00 -7.04
CA GLN A 250 -4.26 -3.39 -5.85
C GLN A 250 -5.18 -3.43 -4.64
N ASP A 251 -5.97 -2.37 -4.46
CA ASP A 251 -6.95 -2.28 -3.38
C ASP A 251 -8.02 -3.37 -3.49
N ASP A 252 -8.59 -3.59 -4.69
CA ASP A 252 -9.57 -4.65 -4.94
C ASP A 252 -9.02 -6.03 -4.55
N LEU A 253 -7.76 -6.31 -4.87
CA LEU A 253 -7.11 -7.57 -4.51
C LEU A 253 -6.86 -7.67 -2.99
N LEU A 254 -6.35 -6.60 -2.37
CA LEU A 254 -6.11 -6.57 -0.92
C LEU A 254 -7.40 -6.74 -0.14
N ARG A 255 -8.50 -6.12 -0.58
CA ARG A 255 -9.82 -6.28 0.04
C ARG A 255 -10.37 -7.69 -0.09
N LYS A 256 -10.08 -8.40 -1.19
CA LYS A 256 -10.40 -9.83 -1.32
C LYS A 256 -9.58 -10.68 -0.34
N ILE A 257 -8.28 -10.37 -0.19
CA ILE A 257 -7.39 -11.13 0.72
C ILE A 257 -7.76 -10.85 2.18
N PHE A 258 -7.97 -9.58 2.53
CA PHE A 258 -8.18 -9.11 3.88
C PHE A 258 -9.61 -8.58 4.06
N SER A 259 -10.61 -9.44 3.77
CA SER A 259 -12.01 -9.11 4.03
C SER A 259 -12.25 -8.98 5.53
N VAL A 260 -12.88 -7.88 5.93
CA VAL A 260 -13.21 -7.58 7.34
C VAL A 260 -14.61 -8.02 7.75
N ASP A 261 -15.34 -8.70 6.87
CA ASP A 261 -16.78 -8.97 7.02
C ASP A 261 -17.13 -9.84 8.23
N ASP A 262 -16.18 -10.63 8.75
CA ASP A 262 -16.40 -11.55 9.88
C ASP A 262 -15.77 -11.08 11.22
N GLY A 263 -15.18 -9.88 11.24
CA GLY A 263 -14.58 -9.28 12.44
C GLY A 263 -13.32 -10.00 12.97
N ARG A 264 -12.78 -11.00 12.23
CA ARG A 264 -11.58 -11.74 12.66
C ARG A 264 -10.29 -11.06 12.28
N LEU A 265 -10.34 -10.15 11.33
CA LEU A 265 -9.20 -9.40 10.81
C LEU A 265 -9.26 -7.96 11.25
N ILE A 266 -8.13 -7.43 11.63
CA ILE A 266 -7.91 -6.02 11.88
C ILE A 266 -7.14 -5.46 10.69
N VAL A 267 -7.75 -4.55 9.93
CA VAL A 267 -7.12 -3.87 8.81
C VAL A 267 -7.10 -2.37 9.10
N GLN A 268 -5.91 -1.82 9.24
CA GLN A 268 -5.72 -0.40 9.50
C GLN A 268 -5.06 0.26 8.30
N ARG A 269 -5.75 1.22 7.69
CA ARG A 269 -5.31 1.92 6.49
C ARG A 269 -4.90 3.34 6.84
N PHE A 270 -3.70 3.73 6.40
CA PHE A 270 -3.13 5.05 6.63
C PHE A 270 -2.82 5.70 5.29
N GLY A 271 -3.15 6.98 5.17
CA GLY A 271 -2.87 7.72 3.95
C GLY A 271 -3.26 9.18 4.07
N ASP A 272 -2.99 9.92 3.00
CA ASP A 272 -3.37 11.31 2.86
C ASP A 272 -3.93 11.54 1.44
N PRO A 273 -5.24 11.63 1.26
CA PRO A 273 -5.85 11.87 -0.05
C PRO A 273 -5.30 13.11 -0.75
N ASP A 274 -4.86 14.13 0.01
CA ASP A 274 -4.31 15.36 -0.55
C ASP A 274 -2.89 15.18 -1.14
N GLN A 275 -2.21 14.09 -0.80
CA GLN A 275 -0.89 13.74 -1.33
C GLN A 275 -0.94 12.74 -2.50
N ALA A 276 -2.11 12.37 -2.97
CA ALA A 276 -2.25 11.42 -4.08
C ALA A 276 -1.60 11.96 -5.36
N ILE A 277 -0.42 11.44 -5.72
CA ILE A 277 0.32 11.86 -6.92
C ILE A 277 0.08 10.96 -8.13
N PHE A 278 -0.43 9.75 -7.91
CA PHE A 278 -0.71 8.78 -8.95
C PHE A 278 -2.16 8.84 -9.44
N HIS A 279 -2.50 9.90 -10.15
CA HIS A 279 -3.78 10.00 -10.85
C HIS A 279 -3.73 9.24 -12.19
N GLY A 280 -3.77 7.89 -12.12
CA GLY A 280 -4.01 7.08 -13.31
C GLY A 280 -2.92 7.07 -14.39
N SER A 281 -1.64 7.20 -14.02
CA SER A 281 -0.56 7.02 -14.97
C SER A 281 -0.62 5.62 -15.59
N GLY A 282 -0.62 5.52 -16.92
CA GLY A 282 -0.72 4.26 -17.65
C GLY A 282 -2.13 3.65 -17.74
N GLY A 283 -3.21 4.46 -17.64
CA GLY A 283 -4.59 4.01 -17.84
C GLY A 283 -5.17 3.18 -16.69
N GLU A 284 -4.49 3.09 -15.56
CA GLU A 284 -5.01 2.46 -14.35
C GLU A 284 -5.81 3.50 -13.53
N LYS A 285 -6.87 3.02 -12.87
CA LYS A 285 -7.71 3.89 -12.04
C LYS A 285 -7.10 4.05 -10.64
N PRO A 286 -7.20 5.26 -10.05
CA PRO A 286 -6.80 5.47 -8.66
C PRO A 286 -7.68 4.66 -7.70
N ASN A 287 -7.21 4.50 -6.48
CA ASN A 287 -7.98 3.89 -5.40
C ASN A 287 -9.06 4.86 -4.92
N GLU A 288 -10.29 4.63 -5.36
CA GLU A 288 -11.44 5.44 -4.92
C GLU A 288 -11.93 5.06 -3.51
N SER A 289 -11.64 3.84 -3.03
CA SER A 289 -12.14 3.36 -1.73
C SER A 289 -11.55 4.10 -0.53
N PHE A 290 -10.38 4.72 -0.72
CA PHE A 290 -9.72 5.56 0.28
C PHE A 290 -9.77 7.04 -0.14
N ASN A 291 -9.39 7.36 -1.37
CA ASN A 291 -9.23 8.74 -1.83
C ASN A 291 -10.56 9.49 -2.04
N ALA A 292 -11.67 8.78 -2.28
CA ALA A 292 -12.99 9.41 -2.38
C ALA A 292 -13.68 9.63 -1.03
N LYS A 293 -13.09 9.16 0.08
CA LYS A 293 -13.62 9.40 1.41
C LYS A 293 -13.47 10.87 1.79
N THR A 294 -14.53 11.41 2.34
CA THR A 294 -14.47 12.72 2.99
C THR A 294 -13.85 12.57 4.39
N THR A 295 -13.44 13.66 4.97
CA THR A 295 -12.89 13.67 6.35
C THR A 295 -13.86 13.04 7.36
N SER A 296 -15.18 13.22 7.16
CA SER A 296 -16.19 12.61 8.02
C SER A 296 -16.35 11.11 7.85
N ASP A 297 -15.82 10.53 6.78
CA ASP A 297 -15.84 9.07 6.52
C ASP A 297 -14.60 8.38 7.06
N MET A 298 -13.61 9.13 7.54
CA MET A 298 -12.43 8.61 8.20
C MET A 298 -12.70 8.36 9.68
N ASP A 299 -12.12 7.28 10.22
CA ASP A 299 -12.24 7.01 11.67
C ASP A 299 -11.47 8.02 12.50
N PHE A 300 -10.30 8.45 11.98
CA PHE A 300 -9.42 9.43 12.63
C PHE A 300 -8.76 10.35 11.61
N VAL A 301 -8.51 11.59 12.04
CA VAL A 301 -7.82 12.60 11.25
C VAL A 301 -6.68 13.20 12.07
N VAL A 302 -5.44 12.97 11.62
CA VAL A 302 -4.24 13.54 12.24
C VAL A 302 -3.75 14.72 11.40
N ASN A 303 -4.09 15.93 11.82
CA ASN A 303 -3.83 17.16 11.07
C ASN A 303 -2.71 18.04 11.68
N LYS A 304 -2.26 17.75 12.90
CA LYS A 304 -1.18 18.51 13.56
C LYS A 304 0.19 18.13 12.98
N SER A 305 0.85 19.08 12.33
CA SER A 305 2.17 18.89 11.74
C SER A 305 3.26 19.41 12.67
N HIS A 306 4.30 18.59 12.87
CA HIS A 306 5.53 18.95 13.56
C HIS A 306 6.63 19.41 12.58
N ARG A 307 6.39 19.37 11.28
CA ARG A 307 7.38 19.67 10.24
C ARG A 307 7.28 21.09 9.67
N PHE A 308 6.07 21.64 9.60
CA PHE A 308 5.80 22.90 8.90
C PHE A 308 5.51 24.04 9.88
N ASP A 309 5.85 25.26 9.49
CA ASP A 309 5.45 26.47 10.19
C ASP A 309 4.04 26.95 9.76
N GLY A 310 3.48 27.93 10.51
CA GLY A 310 2.13 28.42 10.25
C GLY A 310 1.95 29.09 8.89
N SER A 311 3.01 29.59 8.25
CA SER A 311 2.97 30.24 6.94
C SER A 311 2.75 29.21 5.82
N ILE A 312 3.35 28.03 5.95
CA ILE A 312 3.15 26.90 5.04
C ILE A 312 1.76 26.28 5.24
N ALA A 313 1.33 26.11 6.50
CA ALA A 313 0.01 25.60 6.82
C ALA A 313 -1.12 26.45 6.23
N ALA A 314 -1.02 27.76 6.27
CA ALA A 314 -2.00 28.66 5.67
C ALA A 314 -2.07 28.50 4.13
N LYS A 315 -0.95 28.23 3.47
CA LYS A 315 -0.91 28.01 2.02
C LYS A 315 -1.45 26.65 1.62
N THR A 316 -1.18 25.58 2.42
CA THR A 316 -1.67 24.23 2.11
C THR A 316 -3.18 24.15 2.12
N LYS A 317 -3.87 24.94 2.96
CA LYS A 317 -5.33 25.02 2.98
C LYS A 317 -5.96 25.36 1.62
N ALA A 318 -5.26 26.18 0.81
CA ALA A 318 -5.76 26.57 -0.51
C ALA A 318 -5.67 25.44 -1.56
N PHE A 319 -4.89 24.41 -1.30
CA PHE A 319 -4.65 23.27 -2.20
C PHE A 319 -5.19 21.95 -1.66
N SER A 320 -5.71 21.93 -0.42
CA SER A 320 -6.27 20.73 0.19
C SER A 320 -7.61 20.36 -0.44
N LEU A 321 -7.74 19.14 -0.91
CA LEU A 321 -8.99 18.55 -1.41
C LEU A 321 -9.91 18.15 -0.26
N SER A 322 -9.34 17.77 0.88
CA SER A 322 -10.05 17.28 2.06
C SER A 322 -10.61 18.39 2.95
N SER A 323 -10.26 19.65 2.68
CA SER A 323 -10.65 20.82 3.52
C SER A 323 -10.17 20.76 4.97
N VAL A 324 -9.28 19.83 5.31
CA VAL A 324 -8.69 19.71 6.65
C VAL A 324 -7.61 20.77 6.82
N PRO A 325 -7.74 21.67 7.79
CA PRO A 325 -6.69 22.64 8.06
C PRO A 325 -5.49 21.96 8.68
N LEU A 326 -4.30 22.21 8.14
CA LEU A 326 -3.05 21.79 8.76
C LEU A 326 -2.79 22.63 10.01
N GLU A 327 -2.69 22.00 11.16
CA GLU A 327 -2.30 22.64 12.42
C GLU A 327 -0.80 22.51 12.62
N THR A 328 -0.16 23.55 13.21
CA THR A 328 1.28 23.56 13.44
C THR A 328 1.60 24.00 14.86
N GLU A 329 2.52 23.31 15.50
CA GLU A 329 2.96 23.60 16.86
C GLU A 329 3.74 24.93 16.98
N GLN A 330 4.43 25.34 15.88
CA GLN A 330 5.26 26.56 15.90
C GLN A 330 4.45 27.85 15.97
N SER A 331 3.21 27.85 15.50
CA SER A 331 2.32 29.01 15.63
C SER A 331 1.96 29.30 17.07
N GLU A 332 1.73 28.28 17.89
CA GLU A 332 1.39 28.44 19.30
C GLU A 332 2.57 28.90 20.16
N LYS A 333 3.77 28.31 19.94
CA LYS A 333 5.00 28.72 20.64
C LYS A 333 5.39 30.17 20.33
N LYS A 334 5.34 30.56 19.04
CA LYS A 334 5.71 31.92 18.62
C LYS A 334 4.72 32.96 19.11
N VAL A 335 3.43 32.63 19.17
CA VAL A 335 2.40 33.49 19.79
C VAL A 335 2.59 33.58 21.30
N ALA A 336 2.87 32.46 21.96
CA ALA A 336 3.15 32.43 23.41
C ALA A 336 4.41 33.23 23.77
N GLU A 337 5.49 33.14 22.97
CA GLU A 337 6.71 33.93 23.13
C GLU A 337 6.46 35.43 22.87
N LEU A 338 5.68 35.77 21.84
CA LEU A 338 5.30 37.17 21.57
C LEU A 338 4.43 37.75 22.68
N LEU A 339 3.48 36.96 23.21
CA LEU A 339 2.68 37.39 24.36
C LEU A 339 3.49 37.49 25.64
N ALA A 340 4.47 36.62 25.87
CA ALA A 340 5.38 36.67 26.99
C ALA A 340 6.35 37.87 26.90
N HIS A 341 6.73 38.30 25.70
CA HIS A 341 7.50 39.53 25.49
C HIS A 341 6.65 40.79 25.66
N ALA A 342 5.41 40.79 25.17
CA ALA A 342 4.49 41.92 25.32
C ALA A 342 4.04 42.15 26.77
N SER A 343 4.05 41.11 27.61
CA SER A 343 3.72 41.23 29.05
C SER A 343 4.89 41.68 29.93
N LYS A 344 6.09 41.83 29.37
CA LYS A 344 7.32 42.33 30.05
C LYS A 344 7.69 43.73 29.65
N ALA A 345 7.00 44.39 28.73
CA ALA A 345 7.10 45.77 28.34
C ALA A 345 5.99 46.60 28.95
#